data_e89c76b86e733d507a93279848125aa0
#
_entry.id   e89c76b86e733d507a93279848125aa0
#
_cell.length_a   1.000
_cell.length_b   1.000
_cell.length_c   1.000
_cell.angle_alpha   90.00
_cell.angle_beta   90.00
_cell.angle_gamma   90.00
#
_symmetry.space_group_name_H-M   'P 1'
#
loop_
_entity.id
_entity.type
_entity.pdbx_description
1 polymer ?
#
loop_
_entity_poly.entity_id
_entity_poly.type
_entity_poly.pdbx_seq_one_letter_code
_entity_poly.pdbx_strand_id
1 'polypeptide(L)'
;MNAHTPLMVLVAGPYRSGTGDDPAKLAANVRVMNEAALALYRAGHLPVTGEALALPLIELAGSKAIGDSVFNEIFHPIARRLIPHCDAVLRVGGPSAGADEMVSMARAHGKAVYFGLDELPPAHGEISPPPAPRNPGGFRDPRTEPSRNDAVRITDVRVLSSNWYVLRKVTFDYRRSDGTWSRQNREAYDRGNGATVLLHDASRGTVLLIRQFRLPAYVNGHPDGMLLEAPAGLLDGEHPDAAIRREVEEETGVRIGEVQPVFDLFMSPGSVTERLHFFAAPYTRDTRAAEGGGLAAEGEDIQVLELPFSEALRKIDSGEIIDAKTILLLQWAERHGLLERT
;
A
#
# COMPACT_ATOMS: atom_id res chain seq x y z
N MET A 1 11.36 -20.74 -3.37
CA MET A 1 10.22 -21.07 -2.48
C MET A 1 9.58 -19.75 -2.13
N ASN A 2 8.32 -19.53 -2.53
CA ASN A 2 7.64 -18.27 -2.28
C ASN A 2 7.41 -18.12 -0.78
N ALA A 3 7.98 -17.08 -0.17
CA ALA A 3 7.72 -16.72 1.22
C ALA A 3 6.26 -16.26 1.34
N HIS A 4 5.50 -16.87 2.23
CA HIS A 4 4.13 -16.47 2.50
C HIS A 4 4.09 -15.50 3.69
N THR A 5 3.22 -14.50 3.62
CA THR A 5 2.95 -13.57 4.73
C THR A 5 2.46 -14.35 5.95
N PRO A 6 2.95 -14.03 7.19
CA PRO A 6 2.42 -14.61 8.42
C PRO A 6 0.89 -14.46 8.49
N LEU A 7 0.19 -15.56 8.77
CA LEU A 7 -1.26 -15.59 8.91
C LEU A 7 -1.67 -15.47 10.38
N MET A 8 -2.76 -14.74 10.65
CA MET A 8 -3.46 -14.83 11.92
C MET A 8 -4.44 -16.01 11.86
N VAL A 9 -4.16 -17.07 12.66
CA VAL A 9 -4.86 -18.35 12.58
C VAL A 9 -5.65 -18.60 13.87
N LEU A 10 -6.97 -18.69 13.76
CA LEU A 10 -7.81 -19.13 14.88
C LEU A 10 -7.69 -20.65 15.03
N VAL A 11 -7.21 -21.11 16.17
CA VAL A 11 -7.20 -22.53 16.52
C VAL A 11 -8.54 -22.90 17.12
N ALA A 12 -9.32 -23.71 16.40
CA ALA A 12 -10.64 -24.17 16.81
C ALA A 12 -10.60 -25.65 17.19
N GLY A 13 -10.85 -25.93 18.44
CA GLY A 13 -10.83 -27.28 18.99
C GLY A 13 -11.94 -27.54 20.03
N PRO A 14 -12.06 -28.77 20.53
CA PRO A 14 -12.97 -29.05 21.61
C PRO A 14 -12.47 -28.41 22.91
N TYR A 15 -13.30 -27.63 23.56
CA TYR A 15 -13.09 -27.18 24.94
C TYR A 15 -13.84 -28.11 25.92
N ARG A 16 -15.16 -28.06 25.88
CA ARG A 16 -16.05 -28.84 26.76
C ARG A 16 -16.47 -30.20 26.17
N SER A 17 -16.44 -30.33 24.86
CA SER A 17 -16.92 -31.52 24.15
C SER A 17 -16.20 -32.78 24.59
N GLY A 18 -16.97 -33.82 24.96
CA GLY A 18 -16.45 -35.11 25.39
C GLY A 18 -15.87 -35.15 26.80
N THR A 19 -15.95 -34.07 27.58
CA THR A 19 -15.32 -33.99 28.91
C THR A 19 -16.25 -34.39 30.05
N GLY A 20 -17.56 -34.19 29.91
CA GLY A 20 -18.50 -34.34 31.03
C GLY A 20 -18.18 -33.38 32.18
N ASP A 21 -17.57 -32.25 31.89
CA ASP A 21 -17.10 -31.24 32.84
C ASP A 21 -15.98 -31.69 33.78
N ASP A 22 -15.31 -32.81 33.47
CA ASP A 22 -14.12 -33.27 34.16
C ASP A 22 -12.95 -32.32 33.93
N PRO A 23 -12.38 -31.69 34.99
CA PRO A 23 -11.28 -30.73 34.87
C PRO A 23 -10.03 -31.29 34.17
N ALA A 24 -9.70 -32.55 34.34
CA ALA A 24 -8.54 -33.18 33.73
C ALA A 24 -8.74 -33.31 32.19
N LYS A 25 -9.95 -33.64 31.75
CA LYS A 25 -10.29 -33.75 30.35
C LYS A 25 -10.38 -32.36 29.68
N LEU A 26 -10.92 -31.35 30.40
CA LEU A 26 -10.89 -29.95 29.95
C LEU A 26 -9.46 -29.48 29.75
N ALA A 27 -8.59 -29.70 30.70
CA ALA A 27 -7.17 -29.36 30.59
C ALA A 27 -6.48 -30.09 29.43
N ALA A 28 -6.82 -31.34 29.17
CA ALA A 28 -6.30 -32.08 28.00
C ALA A 28 -6.75 -31.47 26.67
N ASN A 29 -8.03 -31.07 26.53
CA ASN A 29 -8.52 -30.39 25.36
C ASN A 29 -7.80 -29.06 25.12
N VAL A 30 -7.66 -28.21 26.15
CA VAL A 30 -6.93 -26.95 26.09
C VAL A 30 -5.48 -27.16 25.68
N ARG A 31 -4.86 -28.21 26.20
CA ARG A 31 -3.48 -28.55 25.86
C ARG A 31 -3.31 -28.88 24.38
N VAL A 32 -4.21 -29.64 23.78
CA VAL A 32 -4.19 -29.93 22.33
C VAL A 32 -4.24 -28.63 21.48
N MET A 33 -5.11 -27.70 21.85
CA MET A 33 -5.19 -26.41 21.16
C MET A 33 -3.93 -25.57 21.36
N ASN A 34 -3.38 -25.53 22.56
CA ASN A 34 -2.15 -24.78 22.86
C ASN A 34 -0.91 -25.40 22.19
N GLU A 35 -0.83 -26.73 22.07
CA GLU A 35 0.25 -27.43 21.34
C GLU A 35 0.19 -27.07 19.85
N ALA A 36 -1.01 -27.04 19.24
CA ALA A 36 -1.21 -26.58 17.88
C ALA A 36 -0.87 -25.10 17.71
N ALA A 37 -1.29 -24.24 18.65
CA ALA A 37 -0.95 -22.82 18.65
C ALA A 37 0.57 -22.59 18.75
N LEU A 38 1.27 -23.34 19.61
CA LEU A 38 2.73 -23.26 19.70
C LEU A 38 3.42 -23.71 18.41
N ALA A 39 2.91 -24.75 17.74
CA ALA A 39 3.44 -25.20 16.47
C ALA A 39 3.24 -24.14 15.36
N LEU A 40 2.06 -23.51 15.30
CA LEU A 40 1.79 -22.38 14.39
C LEU A 40 2.72 -21.18 14.64
N TYR A 41 2.94 -20.84 15.92
CA TYR A 41 3.87 -19.77 16.28
C TYR A 41 5.29 -20.07 15.80
N ARG A 42 5.76 -21.32 16.02
CA ARG A 42 7.09 -21.77 15.55
C ARG A 42 7.20 -21.81 14.02
N ALA A 43 6.08 -21.99 13.33
CA ALA A 43 6.00 -21.90 11.88
C ALA A 43 5.91 -20.46 11.35
N GLY A 44 5.96 -19.44 12.23
CA GLY A 44 5.96 -18.02 11.87
C GLY A 44 4.56 -17.40 11.74
N HIS A 45 3.50 -18.10 12.15
CA HIS A 45 2.13 -17.56 12.16
C HIS A 45 1.75 -16.93 13.50
N LEU A 46 0.68 -16.14 13.53
CA LEU A 46 0.08 -15.61 14.75
C LEU A 46 -1.11 -16.48 15.17
N PRO A 47 -0.96 -17.43 16.13
CA PRO A 47 -2.07 -18.24 16.61
C PRO A 47 -2.94 -17.45 17.58
N VAL A 48 -4.26 -17.65 17.49
CA VAL A 48 -5.24 -17.13 18.46
C VAL A 48 -6.16 -18.27 18.87
N THR A 49 -6.47 -18.38 20.18
CA THR A 49 -7.49 -19.29 20.69
C THR A 49 -8.63 -18.49 21.30
N GLY A 50 -9.88 -18.89 21.05
CA GLY A 50 -11.05 -18.23 21.61
C GLY A 50 -11.05 -18.27 23.14
N GLU A 51 -10.58 -19.38 23.71
CA GLU A 51 -10.49 -19.64 25.14
C GLU A 51 -9.56 -18.65 25.86
N ALA A 52 -8.40 -18.34 25.27
CA ALA A 52 -7.44 -17.40 25.87
C ALA A 52 -8.02 -15.99 26.05
N LEU A 53 -8.95 -15.59 25.19
CA LEU A 53 -9.63 -14.30 25.28
C LEU A 53 -10.92 -14.36 26.10
N ALA A 54 -11.65 -15.48 26.04
CA ALA A 54 -12.95 -15.61 26.68
C ALA A 54 -12.86 -15.90 28.18
N LEU A 55 -11.99 -16.83 28.58
CA LEU A 55 -11.96 -17.34 29.97
C LEU A 55 -11.68 -16.24 31.01
N PRO A 56 -10.72 -15.33 30.82
CA PRO A 56 -10.49 -14.23 31.76
C PRO A 56 -11.70 -13.29 31.90
N LEU A 57 -12.44 -13.05 30.82
CA LEU A 57 -13.63 -12.22 30.86
C LEU A 57 -14.81 -12.93 31.54
N ILE A 58 -14.95 -14.23 31.33
CA ILE A 58 -15.95 -15.07 31.95
C ILE A 58 -15.75 -15.11 33.47
N GLU A 59 -14.50 -15.28 33.91
CA GLU A 59 -14.14 -15.23 35.34
C GLU A 59 -14.47 -13.86 35.94
N LEU A 60 -14.08 -12.76 35.29
CA LEU A 60 -14.33 -11.41 35.75
C LEU A 60 -15.85 -11.08 35.79
N ALA A 61 -16.62 -11.62 34.84
CA ALA A 61 -18.07 -11.45 34.80
C ALA A 61 -18.82 -12.28 35.87
N GLY A 62 -18.09 -13.09 36.62
CA GLY A 62 -18.62 -13.82 37.78
C GLY A 62 -19.38 -15.11 37.43
N SER A 63 -19.08 -15.76 36.32
CA SER A 63 -19.57 -17.11 36.01
C SER A 63 -19.21 -18.06 37.11
N LYS A 64 -20.17 -18.91 37.49
CA LYS A 64 -20.02 -19.88 38.60
C LYS A 64 -19.76 -21.31 38.11
N ALA A 65 -20.13 -21.58 36.88
CA ALA A 65 -19.99 -22.89 36.25
C ALA A 65 -19.83 -22.79 34.73
N ILE A 66 -19.07 -23.72 34.18
CA ILE A 66 -18.94 -23.86 32.72
C ILE A 66 -20.33 -24.14 32.11
N GLY A 67 -20.72 -23.26 31.16
CA GLY A 67 -22.01 -23.37 30.47
C GLY A 67 -23.19 -22.70 31.16
N ASP A 68 -22.97 -21.93 32.23
CA ASP A 68 -23.99 -21.05 32.77
C ASP A 68 -24.31 -19.89 31.81
N SER A 69 -25.29 -19.05 32.16
CA SER A 69 -25.71 -17.95 31.29
C SER A 69 -24.60 -16.95 30.98
N VAL A 70 -23.78 -16.62 31.97
CA VAL A 70 -22.64 -15.70 31.83
C VAL A 70 -21.54 -16.31 30.97
N PHE A 71 -21.24 -17.61 31.17
CA PHE A 71 -20.31 -18.32 30.31
C PHE A 71 -20.76 -18.29 28.85
N ASN A 72 -22.01 -18.63 28.56
CA ASN A 72 -22.54 -18.69 27.20
C ASN A 72 -22.67 -17.32 26.54
N GLU A 73 -22.88 -16.25 27.31
CA GLU A 73 -22.92 -14.87 26.82
C GLU A 73 -21.57 -14.42 26.23
N ILE A 74 -20.45 -14.96 26.75
CA ILE A 74 -19.10 -14.48 26.41
C ILE A 74 -18.37 -15.48 25.49
N PHE A 75 -18.40 -16.77 25.82
CA PHE A 75 -17.53 -17.79 25.21
C PHE A 75 -17.69 -17.90 23.69
N HIS A 76 -18.90 -18.21 23.23
CA HIS A 76 -19.16 -18.35 21.78
C HIS A 76 -19.11 -17.03 21.01
N PRO A 77 -19.65 -15.90 21.52
CA PRO A 77 -19.57 -14.63 20.82
C PRO A 77 -18.17 -14.11 20.60
N ILE A 78 -17.20 -14.37 21.50
CA ILE A 78 -15.80 -13.97 21.29
C ILE A 78 -15.22 -14.67 20.07
N ALA A 79 -15.35 -15.99 19.95
CA ALA A 79 -14.83 -16.73 18.82
C ALA A 79 -15.48 -16.27 17.50
N ARG A 80 -16.82 -16.02 17.49
CA ARG A 80 -17.52 -15.49 16.35
C ARG A 80 -17.02 -14.11 15.91
N ARG A 81 -16.67 -13.22 16.86
CA ARG A 81 -16.13 -11.88 16.56
C ARG A 81 -14.69 -11.93 16.09
N LEU A 82 -13.91 -12.97 16.44
CA LEU A 82 -12.54 -13.14 15.98
C LEU A 82 -12.43 -13.56 14.51
N ILE A 83 -13.33 -14.42 14.03
CA ILE A 83 -13.25 -15.02 12.69
C ILE A 83 -13.11 -13.99 11.57
N PRO A 84 -13.84 -12.86 11.52
CA PRO A 84 -13.65 -11.85 10.48
C PRO A 84 -12.26 -11.24 10.44
N HIS A 85 -11.56 -11.24 11.58
CA HIS A 85 -10.22 -10.65 11.74
C HIS A 85 -9.08 -11.64 11.51
N CYS A 86 -9.38 -12.95 11.50
CA CYS A 86 -8.39 -13.99 11.19
C CYS A 86 -8.26 -14.22 9.69
N ASP A 87 -7.09 -14.65 9.25
CA ASP A 87 -6.83 -15.04 7.87
C ASP A 87 -7.28 -16.48 7.60
N ALA A 88 -7.20 -17.33 8.62
CA ALA A 88 -7.53 -18.75 8.53
C ALA A 88 -8.05 -19.31 9.85
N VAL A 89 -8.61 -20.52 9.78
CA VAL A 89 -8.96 -21.36 10.93
C VAL A 89 -8.26 -22.70 10.82
N LEU A 90 -7.62 -23.13 11.88
CA LEU A 90 -7.07 -24.48 12.05
C LEU A 90 -7.99 -25.28 12.97
N ARG A 91 -8.62 -26.32 12.44
CA ARG A 91 -9.49 -27.25 13.19
C ARG A 91 -8.67 -28.39 13.78
N VAL A 92 -8.62 -28.49 15.11
CA VAL A 92 -7.82 -29.51 15.81
C VAL A 92 -8.67 -30.31 16.79
N GLY A 93 -8.18 -31.47 17.19
CA GLY A 93 -8.77 -32.33 18.22
C GLY A 93 -9.99 -33.12 17.73
N GLY A 94 -10.69 -33.70 18.68
CA GLY A 94 -11.84 -34.60 18.45
C GLY A 94 -13.14 -33.87 18.06
N PRO A 95 -14.29 -34.60 18.01
CA PRO A 95 -15.59 -34.04 17.67
C PRO A 95 -16.00 -32.89 18.58
N SER A 96 -16.47 -31.78 17.99
CA SER A 96 -16.91 -30.59 18.72
C SER A 96 -17.84 -29.72 17.87
N ALA A 97 -19.11 -29.65 18.25
CA ALA A 97 -20.10 -28.83 17.54
C ALA A 97 -19.69 -27.35 17.49
N GLY A 98 -19.10 -26.80 18.56
CA GLY A 98 -18.64 -25.43 18.60
C GLY A 98 -17.45 -25.17 17.66
N ALA A 99 -16.47 -26.08 17.61
CA ALA A 99 -15.36 -25.97 16.68
C ALA A 99 -15.81 -26.13 15.21
N ASP A 100 -16.79 -27.01 14.95
CA ASP A 100 -17.33 -27.22 13.60
C ASP A 100 -18.20 -26.02 13.16
N GLU A 101 -18.86 -25.34 14.10
CA GLU A 101 -19.52 -24.05 13.85
C GLU A 101 -18.49 -22.99 13.42
N MET A 102 -17.33 -22.89 14.09
CA MET A 102 -16.26 -21.95 13.71
C MET A 102 -15.75 -22.23 12.29
N VAL A 103 -15.58 -23.49 11.91
CA VAL A 103 -15.23 -23.89 10.52
C VAL A 103 -16.30 -23.41 9.52
N SER A 104 -17.58 -23.61 9.85
CA SER A 104 -18.69 -23.19 8.98
C SER A 104 -18.72 -21.68 8.79
N MET A 105 -18.53 -20.93 9.87
CA MET A 105 -18.44 -19.47 9.84
C MET A 105 -17.24 -18.98 9.06
N ALA A 106 -16.06 -19.59 9.25
CA ALA A 106 -14.87 -19.24 8.51
C ALA A 106 -15.09 -19.37 6.99
N ARG A 107 -15.69 -20.47 6.56
CA ARG A 107 -16.04 -20.69 5.15
C ARG A 107 -17.04 -19.66 4.63
N ALA A 108 -18.05 -19.30 5.43
CA ALA A 108 -19.02 -18.27 5.08
C ALA A 108 -18.36 -16.87 4.92
N HIS A 109 -17.28 -16.61 5.64
CA HIS A 109 -16.46 -15.39 5.52
C HIS A 109 -15.34 -15.50 4.49
N GLY A 110 -15.29 -16.57 3.67
CA GLY A 110 -14.26 -16.78 2.66
C GLY A 110 -12.85 -17.01 3.23
N LYS A 111 -12.75 -17.43 4.50
CA LYS A 111 -11.47 -17.71 5.15
C LYS A 111 -11.00 -19.12 4.84
N ALA A 112 -9.68 -19.30 4.74
CA ALA A 112 -9.08 -20.63 4.61
C ALA A 112 -9.34 -21.48 5.87
N VAL A 113 -9.54 -22.78 5.66
CA VAL A 113 -9.73 -23.73 6.75
C VAL A 113 -8.79 -24.90 6.56
N TYR A 114 -8.00 -25.18 7.57
CA TYR A 114 -7.03 -26.26 7.63
C TYR A 114 -7.41 -27.28 8.72
N PHE A 115 -7.07 -28.54 8.48
CA PHE A 115 -7.31 -29.65 9.41
C PHE A 115 -6.00 -30.28 9.91
N GLY A 116 -4.87 -29.90 9.31
CA GLY A 116 -3.52 -30.30 9.70
C GLY A 116 -2.56 -29.12 9.63
N LEU A 117 -1.52 -29.18 10.47
CA LEU A 117 -0.43 -28.18 10.46
C LEU A 117 0.39 -28.22 9.18
N ASP A 118 0.45 -29.36 8.53
CA ASP A 118 1.13 -29.61 7.26
C ASP A 118 0.40 -29.03 6.05
N GLU A 119 -0.87 -28.70 6.21
CA GLU A 119 -1.66 -28.02 5.17
C GLU A 119 -1.39 -26.51 5.12
N LEU A 120 -0.84 -25.91 6.17
CA LEU A 120 -0.57 -24.48 6.21
C LEU A 120 0.74 -24.19 5.44
N PRO A 121 0.75 -23.14 4.62
CA PRO A 121 1.98 -22.70 4.00
C PRO A 121 2.98 -22.25 5.06
N PRO A 122 4.26 -22.65 4.99
CA PRO A 122 5.25 -22.16 5.96
C PRO A 122 5.40 -20.65 5.82
N ALA A 123 5.25 -19.93 6.93
CA ALA A 123 5.59 -18.51 6.98
C ALA A 123 7.10 -18.41 7.21
N HIS A 124 7.84 -18.07 6.18
CA HIS A 124 9.24 -17.73 6.31
C HIS A 124 9.37 -16.21 6.46
N GLY A 125 9.78 -15.81 7.63
CA GLY A 125 10.16 -14.44 7.98
C GLY A 125 9.99 -14.25 9.47
N GLU A 126 11.02 -13.72 10.12
CA GLU A 126 10.80 -13.01 11.39
C GLU A 126 9.60 -12.09 11.18
N ILE A 127 8.71 -12.00 12.18
CA ILE A 127 7.76 -10.89 12.24
C ILE A 127 8.65 -9.64 12.40
N SER A 128 9.18 -9.17 11.30
CA SER A 128 9.80 -7.86 11.28
C SER A 128 8.70 -6.91 11.76
N PRO A 129 8.95 -6.09 12.77
CA PRO A 129 8.01 -5.04 13.11
C PRO A 129 7.64 -4.35 11.79
N PRO A 130 6.35 -4.00 11.59
CA PRO A 130 5.97 -3.30 10.38
C PRO A 130 7.00 -2.20 10.16
N PRO A 131 7.57 -2.05 8.96
CA PRO A 131 8.58 -1.05 8.72
C PRO A 131 8.02 0.26 9.28
N ALA A 132 8.86 0.99 10.02
CA ALA A 132 8.46 2.28 10.58
C ALA A 132 7.75 3.04 9.45
N PRO A 133 6.60 3.66 9.71
CA PRO A 133 5.81 4.27 8.65
C PRO A 133 6.75 5.15 7.85
N ARG A 134 6.96 4.81 6.58
CA ARG A 134 7.76 5.60 5.68
C ARG A 134 7.21 7.02 5.75
N ASN A 135 8.05 8.00 5.92
CA ASN A 135 7.66 9.38 5.73
C ASN A 135 8.21 9.81 4.36
N PRO A 136 7.45 9.59 3.28
CA PRO A 136 7.92 9.91 1.93
C PRO A 136 8.09 11.41 1.68
N GLY A 137 7.80 12.26 2.69
CA GLY A 137 8.08 13.70 2.65
C GLY A 137 7.02 14.56 1.95
N GLY A 138 5.97 13.95 1.40
CA GLY A 138 4.86 14.68 0.78
C GLY A 138 3.85 15.21 1.81
N PHE A 139 3.70 14.52 2.94
CA PHE A 139 2.79 14.92 4.01
C PHE A 139 3.52 15.71 5.10
N ARG A 140 3.14 16.96 5.29
CA ARG A 140 3.53 17.78 6.45
C ARG A 140 2.41 17.73 7.47
N ASP A 141 2.69 17.25 8.68
CA ASP A 141 1.67 17.18 9.73
C ASP A 141 1.27 18.60 10.14
N PRO A 142 0.05 19.04 9.79
CA PRO A 142 -0.34 20.41 10.03
C PRO A 142 -0.61 20.72 11.51
N ARG A 143 -0.51 19.70 12.40
CA ARG A 143 -0.59 19.90 13.86
C ARG A 143 0.73 20.38 14.44
N THR A 144 1.84 20.15 13.74
CA THR A 144 3.20 20.55 14.15
C THR A 144 3.62 21.91 13.61
N GLU A 145 2.86 22.48 12.68
CA GLU A 145 3.12 23.79 12.08
C GLU A 145 1.97 24.77 12.42
N PRO A 146 2.24 26.07 12.49
CA PRO A 146 1.18 27.08 12.61
C PRO A 146 0.18 26.97 11.46
N SER A 147 -1.10 27.14 11.74
CA SER A 147 -2.12 27.16 10.68
C SER A 147 -1.81 28.27 9.67
N ARG A 148 -1.74 27.91 8.42
CA ARG A 148 -1.53 28.83 7.29
C ARG A 148 -2.86 29.39 6.76
N ASN A 149 -3.98 28.90 7.28
CA ASN A 149 -5.32 29.27 6.87
C ASN A 149 -6.25 29.25 8.08
N ASP A 150 -6.70 30.43 8.50
CA ASP A 150 -7.60 30.58 9.65
C ASP A 150 -8.98 29.94 9.45
N ALA A 151 -9.31 29.56 8.21
CA ALA A 151 -10.54 28.84 7.90
C ALA A 151 -10.41 27.32 8.08
N VAL A 152 -9.22 26.81 8.42
CA VAL A 152 -8.95 25.37 8.56
C VAL A 152 -8.39 25.06 9.95
N ARG A 153 -8.99 24.10 10.64
CA ARG A 153 -8.51 23.61 11.94
C ARG A 153 -8.40 22.08 11.87
N ILE A 154 -7.19 21.55 11.80
CA ILE A 154 -6.96 20.10 11.82
C ILE A 154 -7.19 19.59 13.25
N THR A 155 -8.05 18.61 13.42
CA THR A 155 -8.43 18.05 14.72
C THR A 155 -7.87 16.65 14.95
N ASP A 156 -7.67 15.85 13.87
CA ASP A 156 -7.11 14.52 13.97
C ASP A 156 -6.39 14.10 12.69
N VAL A 157 -5.33 13.30 12.84
CA VAL A 157 -4.61 12.65 11.74
C VAL A 157 -4.35 11.21 12.12
N ARG A 158 -4.90 10.28 11.33
CA ARG A 158 -4.76 8.85 11.55
C ARG A 158 -4.21 8.15 10.32
N VAL A 159 -3.21 7.29 10.49
CA VAL A 159 -2.71 6.38 9.45
C VAL A 159 -3.73 5.26 9.26
N LEU A 160 -4.19 5.07 8.04
CA LEU A 160 -5.09 3.98 7.65
C LEU A 160 -4.32 2.79 7.07
N SER A 161 -3.23 3.07 6.34
CA SER A 161 -2.36 2.07 5.73
C SER A 161 -0.94 2.63 5.63
N SER A 162 0.06 1.80 5.84
CA SER A 162 1.49 2.13 5.67
C SER A 162 2.19 0.91 5.06
N ASN A 163 1.99 0.71 3.74
CA ASN A 163 2.59 -0.36 2.96
C ASN A 163 3.62 0.20 1.98
N TRP A 164 3.32 0.21 0.68
CA TRP A 164 4.17 0.82 -0.34
C TRP A 164 4.31 2.33 -0.10
N TYR A 165 3.17 3.00 0.11
CA TYR A 165 3.07 4.40 0.53
C TYR A 165 2.12 4.52 1.72
N VAL A 166 1.85 5.75 2.19
CA VAL A 166 1.08 5.99 3.41
C VAL A 166 -0.27 6.63 3.08
N LEU A 167 -1.35 5.95 3.48
CA LEU A 167 -2.70 6.50 3.42
C LEU A 167 -3.08 7.05 4.80
N ARG A 168 -3.43 8.33 4.87
CA ARG A 168 -3.88 9.00 6.09
C ARG A 168 -5.30 9.51 5.97
N LYS A 169 -6.05 9.42 7.07
CA LYS A 169 -7.31 10.14 7.24
C LYS A 169 -7.07 11.37 8.09
N VAL A 170 -7.41 12.53 7.54
CA VAL A 170 -7.32 13.84 8.22
C VAL A 170 -8.73 14.32 8.54
N THR A 171 -9.02 14.63 9.81
CA THR A 171 -10.26 15.26 10.26
C THR A 171 -9.99 16.71 10.55
N PHE A 172 -10.86 17.58 10.05
CA PHE A 172 -10.69 19.02 10.17
C PHE A 172 -12.03 19.74 10.22
N ASP A 173 -12.04 20.91 10.87
CA ASP A 173 -13.12 21.87 10.79
C ASP A 173 -12.78 22.90 9.72
N TYR A 174 -13.71 23.16 8.81
CA TYR A 174 -13.57 24.11 7.72
C TYR A 174 -14.64 25.20 7.84
N ARG A 175 -14.20 26.47 7.83
CA ARG A 175 -15.09 27.62 7.78
C ARG A 175 -15.46 27.95 6.35
N ARG A 176 -16.73 27.80 6.04
CA ARG A 176 -17.30 28.08 4.71
C ARG A 176 -17.33 29.58 4.43
N SER A 177 -17.60 29.95 3.18
CA SER A 177 -17.73 31.35 2.74
C SER A 177 -18.87 32.11 3.45
N ASP A 178 -19.91 31.41 3.92
CA ASP A 178 -21.01 31.95 4.70
C ASP A 178 -20.67 32.16 6.19
N GLY A 179 -19.45 31.82 6.59
CA GLY A 179 -18.96 31.92 7.97
C GLY A 179 -19.26 30.70 8.84
N THR A 180 -20.06 29.74 8.39
CA THR A 180 -20.39 28.54 9.16
C THR A 180 -19.22 27.54 9.17
N TRP A 181 -19.07 26.82 10.29
CA TRP A 181 -18.06 25.79 10.42
C TRP A 181 -18.68 24.42 10.16
N SER A 182 -17.98 23.59 9.39
CA SER A 182 -18.37 22.20 9.12
C SER A 182 -17.21 21.25 9.39
N ARG A 183 -17.48 20.18 10.15
CA ARG A 183 -16.52 19.11 10.33
C ARG A 183 -16.49 18.20 9.11
N GLN A 184 -15.29 17.96 8.60
CA GLN A 184 -15.03 17.12 7.44
C GLN A 184 -13.89 16.15 7.73
N ASN A 185 -13.80 15.12 6.92
CA ASN A 185 -12.61 14.28 6.86
C ASN A 185 -12.27 13.97 5.39
N ARG A 186 -10.98 13.79 5.11
CA ARG A 186 -10.46 13.41 3.80
C ARG A 186 -9.36 12.39 3.99
N GLU A 187 -9.23 11.55 2.99
CA GLU A 187 -8.07 10.67 2.86
C GLU A 187 -7.02 11.37 2.01
N ALA A 188 -5.76 11.22 2.42
CA ALA A 188 -4.61 11.76 1.73
C ALA A 188 -3.59 10.63 1.53
N TYR A 189 -3.33 10.28 0.27
CA TYR A 189 -2.32 9.29 -0.10
C TYR A 189 -0.99 10.00 -0.29
N ASP A 190 -0.03 9.65 0.55
CA ASP A 190 1.31 10.23 0.57
C ASP A 190 2.30 9.24 -0.02
N ARG A 191 2.79 9.54 -1.22
CA ARG A 191 3.84 8.81 -1.93
C ARG A 191 5.17 9.55 -1.97
N GLY A 192 5.25 10.74 -1.38
CA GLY A 192 6.37 11.65 -1.50
C GLY A 192 6.17 12.68 -2.61
N ASN A 193 7.14 13.57 -2.72
CA ASN A 193 7.25 14.49 -3.84
C ASN A 193 8.17 13.88 -4.91
N GLY A 194 8.02 14.31 -6.15
CA GLY A 194 8.77 13.78 -7.28
C GLY A 194 9.33 14.87 -8.20
N ALA A 195 10.09 14.44 -9.17
CA ALA A 195 10.57 15.26 -10.27
C ALA A 195 10.35 14.54 -11.61
N THR A 196 10.18 15.29 -12.68
CA THR A 196 10.05 14.79 -14.05
C THR A 196 10.78 15.72 -15.02
N VAL A 197 11.24 15.18 -16.15
CA VAL A 197 12.00 15.96 -17.12
C VAL A 197 11.66 15.62 -18.55
N LEU A 198 11.55 16.63 -19.41
CA LEU A 198 11.57 16.46 -20.87
C LEU A 198 13.00 16.46 -21.36
N LEU A 199 13.48 15.30 -21.81
CA LEU A 199 14.76 15.16 -22.50
C LEU A 199 14.58 15.50 -23.98
N HIS A 200 15.38 16.43 -24.50
CA HIS A 200 15.26 16.89 -25.88
C HIS A 200 16.61 17.02 -26.58
N ASP A 201 16.65 16.72 -27.87
CA ASP A 201 17.77 17.01 -28.76
C ASP A 201 17.33 17.98 -29.85
N ALA A 202 17.68 19.26 -29.68
CA ALA A 202 17.31 20.32 -30.61
C ALA A 202 17.93 20.13 -32.01
N SER A 203 19.10 19.51 -32.12
CA SER A 203 19.77 19.28 -33.39
C SER A 203 19.08 18.26 -34.28
N ARG A 204 18.37 17.29 -33.64
CA ARG A 204 17.65 16.22 -34.32
C ARG A 204 16.12 16.37 -34.27
N GLY A 205 15.64 17.36 -33.53
CA GLY A 205 14.20 17.55 -33.31
C GLY A 205 13.56 16.37 -32.59
N THR A 206 14.26 15.71 -31.66
CA THR A 206 13.76 14.51 -30.97
C THR A 206 13.57 14.73 -29.48
N VAL A 207 12.72 13.93 -28.89
CA VAL A 207 12.52 13.78 -27.44
C VAL A 207 12.73 12.34 -27.04
N LEU A 208 13.17 12.12 -25.78
CA LEU A 208 13.33 10.81 -25.22
C LEU A 208 12.25 10.61 -24.16
N LEU A 209 11.45 9.58 -24.35
CA LEU A 209 10.39 9.15 -23.47
C LEU A 209 10.67 7.73 -22.98
N ILE A 210 9.94 7.31 -21.97
CA ILE A 210 9.96 5.94 -21.47
C ILE A 210 8.57 5.31 -21.61
N ARG A 211 8.55 3.99 -21.70
CA ARG A 211 7.31 3.21 -21.65
C ARG A 211 7.40 2.20 -20.52
N GLN A 212 6.45 2.24 -19.58
CA GLN A 212 6.43 1.35 -18.43
C GLN A 212 5.02 0.99 -18.01
N PHE A 213 4.90 -0.12 -17.26
CA PHE A 213 3.63 -0.58 -16.71
C PHE A 213 3.20 0.25 -15.49
N ARG A 214 1.94 0.70 -15.52
CA ARG A 214 1.31 1.45 -14.43
C ARG A 214 0.06 0.71 -13.94
N LEU A 215 0.19 -0.04 -12.84
CA LEU A 215 -0.93 -0.77 -12.25
C LEU A 215 -2.19 0.08 -12.05
N PRO A 216 -2.14 1.33 -11.52
CA PRO A 216 -3.35 2.15 -11.38
C PRO A 216 -4.07 2.43 -12.70
N ALA A 217 -3.34 2.65 -13.79
CA ALA A 217 -3.93 2.82 -15.11
C ALA A 217 -4.59 1.51 -15.60
N TYR A 218 -3.91 0.38 -15.42
CA TYR A 218 -4.41 -0.93 -15.82
C TYR A 218 -5.72 -1.30 -15.10
N VAL A 219 -5.78 -1.16 -13.77
CA VAL A 219 -7.00 -1.47 -12.99
C VAL A 219 -8.13 -0.48 -13.23
N ASN A 220 -7.84 0.71 -13.78
CA ASN A 220 -8.83 1.68 -14.21
C ASN A 220 -9.28 1.49 -15.68
N GLY A 221 -8.88 0.38 -16.32
CA GLY A 221 -9.36 -0.02 -17.64
C GLY A 221 -8.44 0.30 -18.81
N HIS A 222 -7.19 0.77 -18.57
CA HIS A 222 -6.22 0.86 -19.67
C HIS A 222 -5.91 -0.55 -20.21
N PRO A 223 -5.92 -0.77 -21.54
CA PRO A 223 -5.88 -2.13 -22.10
C PRO A 223 -4.70 -3.00 -21.66
N ASP A 224 -3.50 -2.43 -21.59
CA ASP A 224 -2.26 -3.12 -21.20
C ASP A 224 -1.55 -2.47 -20.00
N GLY A 225 -2.00 -1.30 -19.54
CA GLY A 225 -1.36 -0.55 -18.47
C GLY A 225 -0.01 0.08 -18.83
N MET A 226 0.44 -0.02 -20.09
CA MET A 226 1.72 0.48 -20.56
C MET A 226 1.59 1.95 -20.98
N LEU A 227 2.16 2.87 -20.22
CA LEU A 227 2.10 4.30 -20.51
C LEU A 227 3.39 4.83 -21.15
N LEU A 228 3.25 5.76 -22.09
CA LEU A 228 4.35 6.59 -22.60
C LEU A 228 4.48 7.82 -21.71
N GLU A 229 5.64 7.98 -21.09
CA GLU A 229 5.88 8.98 -20.05
C GLU A 229 7.22 9.71 -20.25
N ALA A 230 7.29 10.94 -19.78
CA ALA A 230 8.57 11.60 -19.52
C ALA A 230 9.23 10.94 -18.29
N PRO A 231 10.55 10.74 -18.27
CA PRO A 231 11.28 10.21 -17.11
C PRO A 231 10.92 10.94 -15.83
N ALA A 232 10.71 10.17 -14.74
CA ALA A 232 10.27 10.75 -13.48
C ALA A 232 10.50 9.82 -12.30
N GLY A 233 10.95 10.36 -11.17
CA GLY A 233 11.12 9.61 -9.94
C GLY A 233 10.84 10.40 -8.67
N LEU A 234 10.99 9.74 -7.54
CA LEU A 234 10.81 10.33 -6.21
C LEU A 234 12.04 11.12 -5.79
N LEU A 235 11.81 12.15 -4.97
CA LEU A 235 12.94 12.95 -4.47
C LEU A 235 13.78 12.21 -3.43
N ASP A 236 13.17 11.34 -2.63
CA ASP A 236 13.81 10.56 -1.56
C ASP A 236 14.68 11.39 -0.60
N GLY A 237 14.26 12.65 -0.41
CA GLY A 237 14.96 13.61 0.43
C GLY A 237 16.06 14.40 -0.28
N GLU A 238 16.31 14.15 -1.55
CA GLU A 238 17.24 14.91 -2.37
C GLU A 238 16.65 16.22 -2.87
N HIS A 239 17.50 17.13 -3.35
CA HIS A 239 17.05 18.31 -4.08
C HIS A 239 16.49 17.88 -5.45
N PRO A 240 15.36 18.48 -5.93
CA PRO A 240 14.67 18.02 -7.14
C PRO A 240 15.56 17.89 -8.39
N ASP A 241 16.54 18.79 -8.58
CA ASP A 241 17.46 18.73 -9.72
C ASP A 241 18.50 17.61 -9.62
N ALA A 242 18.90 17.22 -8.40
CA ALA A 242 19.78 16.09 -8.17
C ALA A 242 19.02 14.77 -8.38
N ALA A 243 17.83 14.66 -7.79
CA ALA A 243 16.98 13.49 -7.93
C ALA A 243 16.67 13.20 -9.39
N ILE A 244 16.26 14.20 -10.17
CA ILE A 244 15.89 13.96 -11.57
C ILE A 244 17.09 13.56 -12.44
N ARG A 245 18.32 14.02 -12.15
CA ARG A 245 19.51 13.57 -12.87
C ARG A 245 19.82 12.10 -12.61
N ARG A 246 19.66 11.64 -11.38
CA ARG A 246 19.83 10.24 -10.99
C ARG A 246 18.79 9.37 -11.70
N GLU A 247 17.51 9.73 -11.61
CA GLU A 247 16.41 9.01 -12.25
C GLU A 247 16.59 8.89 -13.77
N VAL A 248 17.02 9.97 -14.44
CA VAL A 248 17.30 9.93 -15.89
C VAL A 248 18.39 8.93 -16.22
N GLU A 249 19.49 8.87 -15.44
CA GLU A 249 20.55 7.89 -15.66
C GLU A 249 20.05 6.46 -15.43
N GLU A 250 19.26 6.22 -14.40
CA GLU A 250 18.70 4.91 -14.05
C GLU A 250 17.67 4.43 -15.10
N GLU A 251 16.72 5.28 -15.46
CA GLU A 251 15.64 4.92 -16.39
C GLU A 251 16.09 4.88 -17.85
N THR A 252 16.94 5.83 -18.29
CA THR A 252 17.25 6.01 -19.70
C THR A 252 18.71 5.72 -20.08
N GLY A 253 19.59 5.59 -19.11
CA GLY A 253 21.03 5.47 -19.33
C GLY A 253 21.70 6.75 -19.80
N VAL A 254 21.00 7.89 -19.83
CA VAL A 254 21.51 9.19 -20.30
C VAL A 254 22.02 10.00 -19.12
N ARG A 255 23.22 10.58 -19.24
CA ARG A 255 23.75 11.56 -18.29
C ARG A 255 23.42 12.96 -18.74
N ILE A 256 22.68 13.71 -17.94
CA ILE A 256 22.33 15.10 -18.22
C ILE A 256 23.11 16.07 -17.32
N GLY A 257 23.34 17.27 -17.82
CA GLY A 257 23.96 18.38 -17.10
C GLY A 257 22.96 19.22 -16.32
N GLU A 258 22.95 20.53 -16.61
CA GLU A 258 21.98 21.45 -16.03
C GLU A 258 20.54 21.12 -16.50
N VAL A 259 19.60 21.25 -15.58
CA VAL A 259 18.17 21.10 -15.84
C VAL A 259 17.50 22.46 -15.74
N GLN A 260 16.63 22.78 -16.70
CA GLN A 260 15.83 24.00 -16.71
C GLN A 260 14.52 23.75 -15.95
N PRO A 261 14.23 24.46 -14.85
CA PRO A 261 12.93 24.39 -14.20
C PRO A 261 11.81 24.87 -15.13
N VAL A 262 10.69 24.12 -15.15
CA VAL A 262 9.53 24.39 -16.00
C VAL A 262 8.30 24.70 -15.15
N PHE A 263 7.93 23.79 -14.27
CA PHE A 263 6.78 23.93 -13.38
C PHE A 263 7.05 23.31 -12.01
N ASP A 264 6.15 23.62 -11.08
CA ASP A 264 6.09 23.04 -9.75
C ASP A 264 4.61 22.89 -9.38
N LEU A 265 4.04 21.67 -9.57
CA LEU A 265 2.61 21.44 -9.62
C LEU A 265 2.16 20.31 -8.71
N PHE A 266 0.89 20.39 -8.29
CA PHE A 266 0.17 19.23 -7.73
C PHE A 266 -0.54 18.49 -8.87
N MET A 267 -0.33 17.18 -8.96
CA MET A 267 -0.90 16.37 -10.04
C MET A 267 -2.31 15.86 -9.73
N SER A 268 -2.59 15.50 -8.47
CA SER A 268 -3.90 14.99 -8.05
C SER A 268 -4.30 15.50 -6.66
N PRO A 269 -4.47 16.83 -6.48
CA PRO A 269 -4.61 17.47 -5.15
C PRO A 269 -5.89 17.09 -4.41
N GLY A 270 -6.82 16.39 -5.05
CA GLY A 270 -8.04 15.89 -4.40
C GLY A 270 -7.82 14.69 -3.49
N SER A 271 -6.71 13.94 -3.66
CA SER A 271 -6.46 12.71 -2.91
C SER A 271 -4.99 12.40 -2.65
N VAL A 272 -4.06 12.97 -3.42
CA VAL A 272 -2.62 12.70 -3.34
C VAL A 272 -1.90 13.95 -2.86
N THR A 273 -0.91 13.78 -1.97
CA THR A 273 -0.12 14.90 -1.43
C THR A 273 1.03 15.30 -2.35
N GLU A 274 1.30 14.54 -3.41
CA GLU A 274 2.44 14.71 -4.29
C GLU A 274 2.50 16.09 -4.92
N ARG A 275 3.67 16.71 -4.81
CA ARG A 275 4.10 17.86 -5.58
C ARG A 275 5.18 17.42 -6.55
N LEU A 276 5.01 17.71 -7.82
CA LEU A 276 5.91 17.27 -8.88
C LEU A 276 6.67 18.49 -9.45
N HIS A 277 8.01 18.39 -9.47
CA HIS A 277 8.91 19.39 -10.03
C HIS A 277 9.22 19.02 -11.49
N PHE A 278 8.93 19.93 -12.40
CA PHE A 278 9.06 19.71 -13.84
C PHE A 278 10.31 20.40 -14.36
N PHE A 279 11.06 19.69 -15.18
CA PHE A 279 12.29 20.17 -15.79
C PHE A 279 12.30 19.92 -17.31
N ALA A 280 13.18 20.61 -18.02
CA ALA A 280 13.63 20.27 -19.36
C ALA A 280 15.17 20.20 -19.37
N ALA A 281 15.72 19.29 -20.14
CA ALA A 281 17.18 19.15 -20.27
C ALA A 281 17.58 18.68 -21.67
N PRO A 282 18.66 19.20 -22.24
CA PRO A 282 19.20 18.70 -23.47
C PRO A 282 19.90 17.33 -23.24
N TYR A 283 19.78 16.45 -24.23
CA TYR A 283 20.59 15.24 -24.32
C TYR A 283 21.18 15.10 -25.72
N THR A 284 22.21 14.28 -25.86
CA THR A 284 22.75 13.85 -27.15
C THR A 284 23.02 12.35 -27.11
N ARG A 285 23.24 11.72 -28.27
CA ARG A 285 23.58 10.30 -28.31
C ARG A 285 24.85 9.97 -27.53
N ASP A 286 25.80 10.88 -27.50
CA ASP A 286 27.09 10.73 -26.80
C ASP A 286 26.94 10.78 -25.28
N THR A 287 25.83 11.33 -24.77
CA THR A 287 25.52 11.36 -23.33
C THR A 287 24.88 10.07 -22.81
N ARG A 288 24.58 9.11 -23.70
CA ARG A 288 24.08 7.80 -23.30
C ARG A 288 25.21 6.92 -22.79
N ALA A 289 25.26 6.71 -21.48
CA ALA A 289 26.29 5.95 -20.78
C ALA A 289 25.93 4.47 -20.58
N ALA A 290 24.64 4.11 -20.64
CA ALA A 290 24.10 2.77 -20.44
C ALA A 290 22.82 2.55 -21.28
N GLU A 291 22.27 1.35 -21.22
CA GLU A 291 21.00 1.06 -21.89
C GLU A 291 19.78 1.66 -21.17
N GLY A 292 19.88 1.93 -19.86
CA GLY A 292 18.78 2.30 -18.99
C GLY A 292 17.92 1.06 -18.68
N GLY A 293 16.65 1.29 -18.38
CA GLY A 293 15.70 0.21 -18.14
C GLY A 293 15.11 0.21 -16.73
N GLY A 294 15.57 1.13 -15.88
CA GLY A 294 15.15 1.22 -14.47
C GLY A 294 15.83 0.20 -13.57
N LEU A 295 15.41 0.14 -12.33
CA LEU A 295 15.97 -0.73 -11.30
C LEU A 295 15.07 -1.96 -11.09
N ALA A 296 15.54 -3.15 -11.48
CA ALA A 296 14.82 -4.41 -11.28
C ALA A 296 14.48 -4.69 -9.81
N ALA A 297 15.29 -4.17 -8.86
CA ALA A 297 15.05 -4.27 -7.43
C ALA A 297 13.80 -3.46 -6.98
N GLU A 298 13.41 -2.45 -7.77
CA GLU A 298 12.21 -1.63 -7.56
C GLU A 298 11.01 -2.13 -8.39
N GLY A 299 11.19 -3.23 -9.12
CA GLY A 299 10.15 -3.81 -9.96
C GLY A 299 9.94 -3.07 -11.28
N GLU A 300 10.94 -2.31 -11.72
CA GLU A 300 10.88 -1.55 -12.96
C GLU A 300 11.32 -2.40 -14.15
N ASP A 301 10.61 -2.23 -15.27
CA ASP A 301 10.90 -2.77 -16.60
C ASP A 301 10.55 -1.68 -17.62
N ILE A 302 11.53 -0.84 -17.90
CA ILE A 302 11.36 0.42 -18.63
C ILE A 302 11.93 0.29 -20.04
N GLN A 303 11.13 0.65 -21.04
CA GLN A 303 11.56 0.77 -22.44
C GLN A 303 11.86 2.23 -22.76
N VAL A 304 13.05 2.49 -23.27
CA VAL A 304 13.48 3.84 -23.67
C VAL A 304 13.15 4.07 -25.14
N LEU A 305 12.45 5.16 -25.46
CA LEU A 305 11.95 5.48 -26.78
C LEU A 305 12.39 6.89 -27.19
N GLU A 306 13.14 6.98 -28.27
CA GLU A 306 13.47 8.25 -28.91
C GLU A 306 12.48 8.51 -30.04
N LEU A 307 11.75 9.61 -29.98
CA LEU A 307 10.71 9.97 -30.95
C LEU A 307 10.99 11.35 -31.57
N PRO A 308 10.68 11.58 -32.86
CA PRO A 308 10.54 12.92 -33.39
C PRO A 308 9.55 13.72 -32.54
N PHE A 309 9.86 14.98 -32.27
CA PHE A 309 8.99 15.83 -31.42
C PHE A 309 7.58 15.97 -32.02
N SER A 310 7.47 16.13 -33.35
CA SER A 310 6.19 16.16 -34.05
C SER A 310 5.38 14.87 -33.92
N GLU A 311 6.06 13.71 -33.80
CA GLU A 311 5.38 12.43 -33.55
C GLU A 311 4.85 12.37 -32.10
N ALA A 312 5.64 12.81 -31.13
CA ALA A 312 5.20 12.85 -29.73
C ALA A 312 3.94 13.74 -29.57
N LEU A 313 3.88 14.88 -30.26
CA LEU A 313 2.68 15.73 -30.28
C LEU A 313 1.47 15.03 -30.92
N ARG A 314 1.65 14.36 -32.07
CA ARG A 314 0.56 13.56 -32.67
C ARG A 314 0.05 12.46 -31.76
N LYS A 315 0.93 11.86 -30.95
CA LYS A 315 0.55 10.81 -29.99
C LYS A 315 -0.30 11.35 -28.82
N ILE A 316 -0.22 12.65 -28.52
CA ILE A 316 -1.19 13.31 -27.62
C ILE A 316 -2.57 13.35 -28.29
N ASP A 317 -2.64 13.81 -29.54
CA ASP A 317 -3.90 13.97 -30.27
C ASP A 317 -4.58 12.62 -30.54
N SER A 318 -3.82 11.54 -30.74
CA SER A 318 -4.34 10.18 -30.94
C SER A 318 -4.75 9.47 -29.64
N GLY A 319 -4.36 10.02 -28.48
CA GLY A 319 -4.59 9.37 -27.18
C GLY A 319 -3.62 8.23 -26.86
N GLU A 320 -2.49 8.13 -27.54
CA GLU A 320 -1.42 7.19 -27.17
C GLU A 320 -0.58 7.73 -26.01
N ILE A 321 -0.37 9.05 -25.93
CA ILE A 321 0.19 9.72 -24.75
C ILE A 321 -0.96 10.31 -23.94
N ILE A 322 -1.21 9.70 -22.78
CA ILE A 322 -2.30 10.07 -21.87
C ILE A 322 -1.80 10.45 -20.48
N ASP A 323 -0.50 10.43 -20.28
CA ASP A 323 0.11 10.85 -19.03
C ASP A 323 0.21 12.38 -18.95
N ALA A 324 -0.43 12.95 -17.92
CA ALA A 324 -0.59 14.42 -17.83
C ALA A 324 0.75 15.17 -17.70
N LYS A 325 1.74 14.64 -16.96
CA LYS A 325 3.05 15.29 -16.81
C LYS A 325 3.77 15.37 -18.15
N THR A 326 3.70 14.32 -18.95
CA THR A 326 4.30 14.24 -20.29
C THR A 326 3.63 15.21 -21.25
N ILE A 327 2.29 15.23 -21.27
CA ILE A 327 1.52 16.18 -22.09
C ILE A 327 1.88 17.62 -21.75
N LEU A 328 1.94 17.98 -20.47
CA LEU A 328 2.30 19.32 -20.02
C LEU A 328 3.70 19.73 -20.49
N LEU A 329 4.68 18.84 -20.40
CA LEU A 329 6.05 19.10 -20.83
C LEU A 329 6.15 19.26 -22.36
N LEU A 330 5.49 18.39 -23.13
CA LEU A 330 5.50 18.46 -24.59
C LEU A 330 4.81 19.73 -25.10
N GLN A 331 3.65 20.08 -24.55
CA GLN A 331 2.94 21.32 -24.89
C GLN A 331 3.70 22.56 -24.45
N TRP A 332 4.40 22.51 -23.30
CA TRP A 332 5.28 23.60 -22.88
C TRP A 332 6.43 23.79 -23.86
N ALA A 333 7.07 22.71 -24.30
CA ALA A 333 8.16 22.76 -25.27
C ALA A 333 7.71 23.33 -26.61
N GLU A 334 6.55 22.93 -27.09
CA GLU A 334 5.93 23.47 -28.31
C GLU A 334 5.67 24.98 -28.19
N ARG A 335 5.00 25.39 -27.11
CA ARG A 335 4.62 26.79 -26.88
C ARG A 335 5.83 27.71 -26.77
N HIS A 336 6.96 27.23 -26.29
CA HIS A 336 8.18 28.01 -26.12
C HIS A 336 9.17 27.86 -27.29
N GLY A 337 8.81 27.12 -28.34
CA GLY A 337 9.67 26.92 -29.51
C GLY A 337 10.97 26.19 -29.16
N LEU A 338 10.94 25.31 -28.14
CA LEU A 338 12.13 24.56 -27.74
C LEU A 338 12.59 23.60 -28.85
N LEU A 339 11.64 23.07 -29.60
CA LEU A 339 11.86 22.19 -30.75
C LEU A 339 10.93 22.62 -31.89
N GLU A 340 11.43 22.61 -33.13
CA GLU A 340 10.61 22.89 -34.31
C GLU A 340 9.72 21.69 -34.67
N ARG A 341 8.54 21.95 -35.20
CA ARG A 341 7.71 20.93 -35.85
C ARG A 341 8.32 20.61 -37.23
N THR A 342 9.27 19.71 -37.26
CA THR A 342 9.80 19.19 -38.54
C THR A 342 8.92 18.09 -39.10
#